data_c6672deaffa248dd8fe5cedfdb142669
#
_entry.id   c6672deaffa248dd8fe5cedfdb142669
#
_cell.length_a   1.000
_cell.length_b   1.000
_cell.length_c   1.000
_cell.angle_alpha   90.00
_cell.angle_beta   90.00
_cell.angle_gamma   90.00
#
_symmetry.space_group_name_H-M   'P 1'
#
loop_
_entity.id
_entity.type
_entity.pdbx_description
1 polymer ?
#
loop_
_entity_poly.entity_id
_entity_poly.type
_entity_poly.pdbx_seq_one_letter_code
_entity_poly.pdbx_strand_id
1 'polypeptide(L)'
;LLQSTAVPAAQQAVQGCLVPQSAAEHAVPTRIGDYTDFYTSIHHARNVGMIARPDAPLTPNFQWIPIAYHGRGSSVGVGSGKQVQKFLRPKGQSMAPGAAAPTYGPCARLDYELELAIWIGQGNAQGSTVPLSQAEDHIFGFGLLNDWSARDIQFWEMAPLGPFLGKNFCTTVSPWIVTNE
;
A
#
# COMPACT_ATOMS: atom_id res chain seq x y z
N LEU A 1 -0.51 -29.34 -1.86
CA LEU A 1 -0.46 -29.77 -3.26
C LEU A 1 0.88 -29.43 -3.93
N LEU A 2 1.52 -28.34 -3.54
CA LEU A 2 2.79 -27.85 -4.13
C LEU A 2 4.03 -28.30 -3.35
N GLN A 3 3.86 -28.97 -2.20
CA GLN A 3 5.00 -29.46 -1.41
C GLN A 3 5.72 -30.61 -2.13
N SER A 4 7.01 -30.71 -1.94
CA SER A 4 7.85 -31.78 -2.52
C SER A 4 7.42 -33.19 -2.06
N THR A 5 6.73 -33.29 -0.93
CA THR A 5 6.18 -34.53 -0.36
C THR A 5 4.77 -34.86 -0.86
N ALA A 6 4.17 -34.03 -1.73
CA ALA A 6 2.85 -34.29 -2.27
C ALA A 6 2.83 -35.58 -3.08
N VAL A 7 1.73 -36.35 -2.96
CA VAL A 7 1.58 -37.63 -3.71
C VAL A 7 1.57 -37.38 -5.23
N PRO A 8 2.12 -38.29 -6.04
CA PRO A 8 2.26 -38.11 -7.49
C PRO A 8 0.96 -37.73 -8.22
N ALA A 9 -0.18 -38.30 -7.81
CA ALA A 9 -1.47 -37.97 -8.41
C ALA A 9 -1.85 -36.50 -8.20
N ALA A 10 -1.56 -35.91 -7.03
CA ALA A 10 -1.81 -34.51 -6.75
C ALA A 10 -0.88 -33.60 -7.57
N GLN A 11 0.40 -33.99 -7.72
CA GLN A 11 1.34 -33.27 -8.55
C GLN A 11 0.92 -33.28 -10.04
N GLN A 12 0.47 -34.41 -10.55
CA GLN A 12 -0.03 -34.53 -11.93
C GLN A 12 -1.27 -33.67 -12.17
N ALA A 13 -2.20 -33.64 -11.20
CA ALA A 13 -3.39 -32.79 -11.28
C ALA A 13 -3.01 -31.30 -11.34
N VAL A 14 -2.02 -30.85 -10.54
CA VAL A 14 -1.52 -29.47 -10.58
C VAL A 14 -0.84 -29.17 -11.91
N GLN A 15 -0.05 -30.08 -12.45
CA GLN A 15 0.61 -29.90 -13.76
C GLN A 15 -0.39 -29.59 -14.89
N GLY A 16 -1.55 -30.27 -14.87
CA GLY A 16 -2.63 -30.00 -15.84
C GLY A 16 -3.28 -28.61 -15.72
N CYS A 17 -3.06 -27.91 -14.59
CA CYS A 17 -3.60 -26.58 -14.33
C CYS A 17 -2.59 -25.44 -14.56
N LEU A 18 -1.34 -25.76 -14.92
CA LEU A 18 -0.30 -24.76 -15.11
C LEU A 18 -0.57 -23.93 -16.37
N VAL A 19 -0.44 -22.62 -16.22
CA VAL A 19 -0.56 -21.64 -17.31
C VAL A 19 0.76 -20.87 -17.40
N PRO A 20 1.32 -20.65 -18.60
CA PRO A 20 2.50 -19.81 -18.78
C PRO A 20 2.24 -18.40 -18.26
N GLN A 21 3.18 -17.80 -17.52
CA GLN A 21 3.04 -16.44 -17.00
C GLN A 21 2.74 -15.42 -18.11
N SER A 22 3.30 -15.63 -19.31
CA SER A 22 3.05 -14.75 -20.47
C SER A 22 1.62 -14.76 -20.99
N ALA A 23 0.85 -15.81 -20.66
CA ALA A 23 -0.55 -15.99 -21.02
C ALA A 23 -1.52 -15.65 -19.85
N ALA A 24 -0.98 -15.41 -18.65
CA ALA A 24 -1.78 -15.14 -17.48
C ALA A 24 -2.33 -13.71 -17.51
N GLU A 25 -3.61 -13.57 -17.19
CA GLU A 25 -4.24 -12.30 -16.85
C GLU A 25 -4.24 -12.16 -15.33
N HIS A 26 -3.75 -11.02 -14.85
CA HIS A 26 -3.64 -10.78 -13.41
C HIS A 26 -4.78 -9.88 -12.92
N ALA A 27 -5.25 -10.16 -11.73
CA ALA A 27 -6.21 -9.35 -11.00
C ALA A 27 -5.63 -9.02 -9.61
N VAL A 28 -6.27 -8.13 -8.88
CA VAL A 28 -5.96 -7.95 -7.46
C VAL A 28 -6.12 -9.30 -6.77
N PRO A 29 -5.08 -9.78 -6.05
CA PRO A 29 -5.02 -11.19 -5.64
C PRO A 29 -6.07 -11.58 -4.60
N THR A 30 -6.70 -10.63 -3.95
CA THR A 30 -7.76 -10.87 -2.97
C THR A 30 -8.78 -9.73 -2.95
N ARG A 31 -9.93 -9.98 -2.33
CA ARG A 31 -10.92 -8.94 -2.06
C ARG A 31 -10.46 -8.11 -0.87
N ILE A 32 -10.16 -6.84 -1.13
CA ILE A 32 -9.70 -5.89 -0.12
C ILE A 32 -10.92 -5.33 0.61
N GLY A 33 -11.02 -5.57 1.91
CA GLY A 33 -12.02 -4.96 2.79
C GLY A 33 -11.60 -3.57 3.23
N ASP A 34 -10.40 -3.47 3.77
CA ASP A 34 -9.79 -2.26 4.29
C ASP A 34 -8.31 -2.18 3.92
N TYR A 35 -7.78 -0.97 3.91
CA TYR A 35 -6.37 -0.68 3.69
C TYR A 35 -5.90 0.33 4.72
N THR A 36 -4.88 -0.02 5.47
CA THR A 36 -4.22 0.88 6.43
C THR A 36 -2.77 1.05 6.02
N ASP A 37 -2.36 2.29 5.87
CA ASP A 37 -0.98 2.64 5.53
C ASP A 37 -0.24 3.06 6.79
N PHE A 38 0.76 2.23 7.18
CA PHE A 38 1.57 2.44 8.37
C PHE A 38 2.86 3.18 8.03
N TYR A 39 3.16 4.20 8.80
CA TYR A 39 4.34 5.04 8.67
C TYR A 39 5.51 4.50 9.49
N THR A 40 5.97 3.26 9.19
CA THR A 40 6.91 2.51 10.05
C THR A 40 8.38 2.70 9.71
N SER A 41 8.71 3.10 8.46
CA SER A 41 10.10 3.28 8.05
C SER A 41 10.68 4.57 8.64
N ILE A 42 11.64 4.41 9.57
CA ILE A 42 12.35 5.55 10.17
C ILE A 42 13.11 6.37 9.11
N HIS A 43 13.60 5.72 8.07
CA HIS A 43 14.32 6.40 6.98
C HIS A 43 13.40 7.33 6.21
N HIS A 44 12.23 6.82 5.80
CA HIS A 44 11.22 7.62 5.12
C HIS A 44 10.70 8.74 6.03
N ALA A 45 10.31 8.42 7.25
CA ALA A 45 9.81 9.39 8.23
C ALA A 45 10.82 10.52 8.50
N ARG A 46 12.10 10.19 8.64
CA ARG A 46 13.16 11.17 8.83
C ARG A 46 13.36 12.05 7.59
N ASN A 47 13.39 11.47 6.40
CA ASN A 47 13.59 12.22 5.16
C ASN A 47 12.45 13.22 4.92
N VAL A 48 11.21 12.80 5.08
CA VAL A 48 10.03 13.69 4.99
C VAL A 48 10.07 14.74 6.11
N GLY A 49 10.42 14.32 7.33
CA GLY A 49 10.55 15.22 8.46
C GLY A 49 11.62 16.31 8.26
N MET A 50 12.75 15.98 7.66
CA MET A 50 13.82 16.95 7.34
C MET A 50 13.33 18.05 6.38
N ILE A 51 12.37 17.75 5.51
CA ILE A 51 11.76 18.74 4.61
C ILE A 51 10.80 19.66 5.38
N ALA A 52 9.95 19.07 6.24
CA ALA A 52 8.86 19.77 6.90
C ALA A 52 9.25 20.38 8.26
N ARG A 53 10.16 19.74 8.99
CA ARG A 53 10.57 20.08 10.36
C ARG A 53 12.05 19.74 10.58
N PRO A 54 13.00 20.43 9.95
CA PRO A 54 14.42 20.07 9.97
C PRO A 54 15.03 19.96 11.39
N ASP A 55 14.56 20.77 12.32
CA ASP A 55 15.04 20.78 13.71
C ASP A 55 14.50 19.62 14.55
N ALA A 56 13.37 19.03 14.17
CA ALA A 56 12.74 17.89 14.84
C ALA A 56 12.06 16.97 13.80
N PRO A 57 12.83 16.22 13.00
CA PRO A 57 12.30 15.49 11.85
C PRO A 57 11.33 14.39 12.20
N LEU A 58 11.50 13.73 13.35
CA LEU A 58 10.55 12.73 13.83
C LEU A 58 9.57 13.35 14.83
N THR A 59 8.30 12.98 14.71
CA THR A 59 7.30 13.39 15.70
C THR A 59 7.54 12.70 17.04
N PRO A 60 7.16 13.32 18.19
CA PRO A 60 7.40 12.75 19.52
C PRO A 60 6.77 11.35 19.71
N ASN A 61 5.67 11.08 19.03
CA ASN A 61 4.94 9.83 19.12
C ASN A 61 5.43 8.74 18.14
N PHE A 62 6.41 9.02 17.26
CA PHE A 62 6.88 8.07 16.24
C PHE A 62 7.38 6.75 16.85
N GLN A 63 8.04 6.80 17.99
CA GLN A 63 8.58 5.61 18.67
C GLN A 63 7.55 4.89 19.56
N TRP A 64 6.38 5.47 19.77
CA TRP A 64 5.44 5.01 20.79
C TRP A 64 4.15 4.40 20.24
N ILE A 65 3.73 4.85 19.08
CA ILE A 65 2.51 4.35 18.44
C ILE A 65 2.78 3.97 16.99
N PRO A 66 2.05 2.98 16.43
CA PRO A 66 2.09 2.67 15.01
C PRO A 66 1.29 3.74 14.25
N ILE A 67 1.99 4.82 13.87
CA ILE A 67 1.35 5.90 13.10
C ILE A 67 0.87 5.36 11.77
N ALA A 68 -0.39 5.61 11.44
CA ALA A 68 -0.99 5.14 10.21
C ALA A 68 -2.19 6.03 9.80
N TYR A 69 -2.64 5.89 8.57
CA TYR A 69 -3.91 6.43 8.11
C TYR A 69 -4.72 5.36 7.37
N HIS A 70 -6.04 5.55 7.31
CA HIS A 70 -6.91 4.70 6.50
C HIS A 70 -6.76 5.07 5.03
N GLY A 71 -6.21 4.14 4.25
CA GLY A 71 -6.06 4.27 2.81
C GLY A 71 -7.35 3.94 2.06
N ARG A 72 -7.32 4.18 0.76
CA ARG A 72 -8.45 3.91 -0.13
C ARG A 72 -8.35 2.50 -0.72
N GLY A 73 -9.01 1.52 -0.10
CA GLY A 73 -9.05 0.15 -0.61
C GLY A 73 -9.68 0.03 -2.01
N SER A 74 -10.66 0.88 -2.34
CA SER A 74 -11.39 0.82 -3.62
C SER A 74 -10.59 1.28 -4.85
N SER A 75 -9.44 1.93 -4.68
CA SER A 75 -8.55 2.34 -5.76
C SER A 75 -7.25 1.53 -5.85
N VAL A 76 -7.17 0.44 -5.10
CA VAL A 76 -6.09 -0.53 -5.24
C VAL A 76 -6.30 -1.34 -6.52
N GLY A 77 -5.30 -1.35 -7.36
CA GLY A 77 -5.28 -2.09 -8.60
C GLY A 77 -3.99 -2.87 -8.79
N VAL A 78 -3.92 -3.70 -9.81
CA VAL A 78 -2.74 -4.50 -10.11
C VAL A 78 -1.94 -3.90 -11.25
N GLY A 79 -0.62 -3.92 -11.13
CA GLY A 79 0.31 -3.60 -12.21
C GLY A 79 1.28 -4.76 -12.42
N SER A 80 1.25 -5.38 -13.60
CA SER A 80 2.08 -6.53 -13.90
C SER A 80 2.31 -6.66 -15.40
N GLY A 81 3.56 -6.75 -15.81
CA GLY A 81 3.93 -7.06 -17.18
C GLY A 81 3.21 -6.16 -18.20
N LYS A 82 2.33 -6.76 -19.01
CA LYS A 82 1.53 -6.05 -20.02
C LYS A 82 0.33 -5.31 -19.45
N GLN A 83 -0.09 -5.65 -18.24
CA GLN A 83 -1.24 -5.04 -17.56
C GLN A 83 -0.74 -3.93 -16.65
N VAL A 84 -0.72 -2.71 -17.17
CA VAL A 84 -0.38 -1.52 -16.41
C VAL A 84 -1.67 -0.90 -15.91
N GLN A 85 -1.79 -0.75 -14.60
CA GLN A 85 -2.89 0.01 -14.01
C GLN A 85 -2.88 1.43 -14.56
N LYS A 86 -4.00 1.85 -15.10
CA LYS A 86 -4.19 3.21 -15.60
C LYS A 86 -4.98 4.01 -14.59
N PHE A 87 -4.57 5.23 -14.35
CA PHE A 87 -5.30 6.19 -13.54
C PHE A 87 -5.33 7.56 -14.20
N LEU A 88 -6.35 8.34 -13.87
CA LEU A 88 -6.43 9.72 -14.30
C LEU A 88 -5.51 10.58 -13.42
N ARG A 89 -4.84 11.54 -14.02
CA ARG A 89 -4.07 12.54 -13.29
C ARG A 89 -4.97 13.21 -12.25
N PRO A 90 -4.65 13.11 -10.94
CA PRO A 90 -5.51 13.66 -9.91
C PRO A 90 -5.56 15.19 -9.98
N LYS A 91 -6.69 15.76 -9.60
CA LYS A 91 -6.89 17.21 -9.46
C LYS A 91 -7.26 17.52 -8.03
N GLY A 92 -6.72 18.59 -7.50
CA GLY A 92 -6.96 19.02 -6.13
C GLY A 92 -6.45 20.42 -5.88
N GLN A 93 -6.62 20.87 -4.66
CA GLN A 93 -5.98 22.10 -4.21
C GLN A 93 -4.51 21.86 -3.88
N SER A 94 -3.67 22.80 -4.22
CA SER A 94 -2.28 22.86 -3.81
C SER A 94 -1.89 24.30 -3.48
N MET A 95 -0.91 24.46 -2.59
CA MET A 95 -0.42 25.78 -2.18
C MET A 95 1.04 25.91 -2.60
N ALA A 96 1.31 26.82 -3.52
CA ALA A 96 2.69 27.14 -3.88
C ALA A 96 3.38 27.94 -2.76
N PRO A 97 4.68 27.77 -2.55
CA PRO A 97 5.42 28.57 -1.57
C PRO A 97 5.24 30.08 -1.84
N GLY A 98 4.84 30.80 -0.80
CA GLY A 98 4.61 32.25 -0.87
C GLY A 98 3.31 32.71 -1.56
N ALA A 99 2.46 31.77 -2.02
CA ALA A 99 1.17 32.15 -2.59
C ALA A 99 0.20 32.65 -1.51
N ALA A 100 -0.64 33.61 -1.85
CA ALA A 100 -1.65 34.16 -0.95
C ALA A 100 -2.88 33.24 -0.77
N ALA A 101 -3.12 32.33 -1.72
CA ALA A 101 -4.25 31.40 -1.71
C ALA A 101 -3.90 30.12 -2.47
N PRO A 102 -4.56 28.98 -2.13
CA PRO A 102 -4.39 27.75 -2.87
C PRO A 102 -4.99 27.88 -4.28
N THR A 103 -4.47 27.08 -5.19
CA THR A 103 -5.02 26.92 -6.55
C THR A 103 -5.57 25.50 -6.70
N TYR A 104 -6.64 25.36 -7.48
CA TYR A 104 -7.19 24.07 -7.86
C TYR A 104 -6.72 23.69 -9.27
N GLY A 105 -6.10 22.52 -9.41
CA GLY A 105 -5.60 22.09 -10.71
C GLY A 105 -5.11 20.63 -10.71
N PRO A 106 -4.61 20.18 -11.86
CA PRO A 106 -4.00 18.85 -11.95
C PRO A 106 -2.69 18.81 -11.17
N CYS A 107 -2.43 17.68 -10.49
CA CYS A 107 -1.19 17.42 -9.77
C CYS A 107 0.05 17.77 -10.63
N ALA A 108 0.97 18.53 -10.06
CA ALA A 108 2.22 18.94 -10.70
C ALA A 108 3.44 18.14 -10.18
N ARG A 109 3.29 17.40 -9.08
CA ARG A 109 4.37 16.66 -8.44
C ARG A 109 3.94 15.23 -8.13
N LEU A 110 3.92 14.38 -9.16
CA LEU A 110 3.67 12.96 -9.00
C LEU A 110 4.94 12.26 -8.51
N ASP A 111 4.79 11.43 -7.50
CA ASP A 111 5.84 10.63 -6.89
C ASP A 111 5.35 9.20 -6.67
N TYR A 112 6.24 8.29 -6.31
CA TYR A 112 5.95 6.89 -5.98
C TYR A 112 6.54 6.53 -4.63
N GLU A 113 5.96 5.54 -3.98
CA GLU A 113 6.46 4.94 -2.75
C GLU A 113 6.51 3.43 -2.92
N LEU A 114 7.70 2.84 -2.87
CA LEU A 114 7.86 1.39 -2.88
C LEU A 114 7.70 0.86 -1.45
N GLU A 115 6.70 0.02 -1.26
CA GLU A 115 6.28 -0.47 0.04
C GLU A 115 6.12 -1.98 0.08
N LEU A 116 6.10 -2.52 1.29
CA LEU A 116 5.74 -3.90 1.57
C LEU A 116 4.26 -3.97 1.95
N ALA A 117 3.46 -4.66 1.15
CA ALA A 117 2.09 -4.99 1.48
C ALA A 117 2.04 -6.25 2.34
N ILE A 118 1.33 -6.17 3.46
CA ILE A 118 1.02 -7.33 4.31
C ILE A 118 -0.45 -7.70 4.06
N TRP A 119 -0.67 -8.90 3.56
CA TRP A 119 -2.01 -9.41 3.32
C TRP A 119 -2.52 -10.16 4.55
N ILE A 120 -3.61 -9.69 5.13
CA ILE A 120 -4.25 -10.32 6.28
C ILE A 120 -5.22 -11.38 5.78
N GLY A 121 -5.00 -12.62 6.20
CA GLY A 121 -5.83 -13.77 5.82
C GLY A 121 -7.08 -13.88 6.67
N GLN A 122 -6.90 -14.09 7.96
CA GLN A 122 -7.99 -14.22 8.91
C GLN A 122 -8.05 -13.02 9.84
N GLY A 123 -9.20 -12.36 9.89
CA GLY A 123 -9.45 -11.32 10.89
C GLY A 123 -9.74 -11.88 12.28
N ASN A 124 -9.69 -11.01 13.29
CA ASN A 124 -10.15 -11.31 14.64
C ASN A 124 -11.63 -10.93 14.82
N ALA A 125 -12.27 -11.47 15.83
CA ALA A 125 -13.63 -11.08 16.18
C ALA A 125 -13.65 -9.61 16.63
N GLN A 126 -14.72 -8.90 16.29
CA GLN A 126 -14.87 -7.51 16.69
C GLN A 126 -14.81 -7.37 18.23
N GLY A 127 -14.03 -6.42 18.70
CA GLY A 127 -13.81 -6.17 20.12
C GLY A 127 -12.77 -7.08 20.78
N SER A 128 -12.24 -8.08 20.06
CA SER A 128 -11.11 -8.89 20.52
C SER A 128 -9.77 -8.27 20.09
N THR A 129 -8.73 -8.59 20.84
CA THR A 129 -7.35 -8.20 20.49
C THR A 129 -6.57 -9.41 19.98
N VAL A 130 -5.59 -9.17 19.13
CA VAL A 130 -4.62 -10.19 18.70
C VAL A 130 -3.35 -10.01 19.52
N PRO A 131 -2.96 -10.97 20.36
CA PRO A 131 -1.68 -10.93 21.05
C PRO A 131 -0.52 -10.92 20.05
N LEU A 132 0.57 -10.24 20.37
CA LEU A 132 1.76 -10.18 19.50
C LEU A 132 2.27 -11.59 19.12
N SER A 133 2.23 -12.53 20.07
CA SER A 133 2.65 -13.92 19.84
C SER A 133 1.78 -14.70 18.84
N GLN A 134 0.63 -14.18 18.46
CA GLN A 134 -0.30 -14.78 17.50
C GLN A 134 -0.48 -13.93 16.25
N ALA A 135 0.22 -12.80 16.14
CA ALA A 135 0.05 -11.88 15.03
C ALA A 135 0.40 -12.53 13.68
N GLU A 136 1.40 -13.38 13.65
CA GLU A 136 1.83 -14.09 12.43
C GLU A 136 0.76 -15.03 11.89
N ASP A 137 -0.07 -15.63 12.74
CA ASP A 137 -1.16 -16.53 12.34
C ASP A 137 -2.23 -15.81 11.50
N HIS A 138 -2.28 -14.48 11.57
CA HIS A 138 -3.20 -13.66 10.80
C HIS A 138 -2.63 -13.19 9.47
N ILE A 139 -1.33 -13.32 9.25
CA ILE A 139 -0.66 -12.89 8.02
C ILE A 139 -0.78 -14.01 6.97
N PHE A 140 -1.45 -13.70 5.86
CA PHE A 140 -1.49 -14.61 4.71
C PHE A 140 -0.18 -14.57 3.91
N GLY A 141 0.41 -13.41 3.76
CA GLY A 141 1.66 -13.26 3.03
C GLY A 141 2.00 -11.80 2.73
N PHE A 142 3.01 -11.64 1.89
CA PHE A 142 3.62 -10.35 1.57
C PHE A 142 3.62 -10.10 0.06
N GLY A 143 3.51 -8.85 -0.33
CA GLY A 143 3.62 -8.40 -1.71
C GLY A 143 4.31 -7.05 -1.81
N LEU A 144 4.56 -6.61 -3.03
CA LEU A 144 5.04 -5.26 -3.28
C LEU A 144 3.85 -4.33 -3.57
N LEU A 145 3.97 -3.10 -3.11
CA LEU A 145 2.98 -2.05 -3.29
C LEU A 145 3.68 -0.77 -3.74
N ASN A 146 3.03 -0.04 -4.62
CA ASN A 146 3.40 1.32 -4.96
C ASN A 146 2.25 2.25 -4.58
N ASP A 147 2.48 3.11 -3.59
CA ASP A 147 1.56 4.17 -3.19
C ASP A 147 1.85 5.44 -3.98
N TRP A 148 1.11 5.61 -5.08
CA TRP A 148 1.24 6.79 -5.93
C TRP A 148 0.84 8.04 -5.17
N SER A 149 1.69 9.07 -5.24
CA SER A 149 1.61 10.24 -4.38
C SER A 149 1.58 11.52 -5.19
N ALA A 150 0.49 12.26 -5.13
CA ALA A 150 0.38 13.61 -5.67
C ALA A 150 0.87 14.60 -4.61
N ARG A 151 2.19 14.82 -4.53
CA ARG A 151 2.84 15.49 -3.41
C ARG A 151 2.38 16.92 -3.16
N ASP A 152 2.14 17.68 -4.22
CA ASP A 152 1.65 19.05 -4.11
C ASP A 152 0.24 19.14 -3.49
N ILE A 153 -0.63 18.20 -3.84
CA ILE A 153 -1.96 18.08 -3.25
C ILE A 153 -1.84 17.55 -1.82
N GLN A 154 -1.07 16.48 -1.62
CA GLN A 154 -0.87 15.84 -0.32
C GLN A 154 -0.36 16.82 0.74
N PHE A 155 0.67 17.61 0.44
CA PHE A 155 1.24 18.55 1.41
C PHE A 155 0.27 19.64 1.84
N TRP A 156 -0.67 20.02 0.98
CA TRP A 156 -1.70 21.00 1.30
C TRP A 156 -2.82 20.39 2.18
N GLU A 157 -3.23 19.17 1.89
CA GLU A 157 -4.43 18.57 2.53
C GLU A 157 -4.13 17.75 3.79
N MET A 158 -2.90 17.25 3.98
CA MET A 158 -2.62 16.20 4.96
C MET A 158 -2.75 16.64 6.42
N ALA A 159 -2.65 17.93 6.72
CA ALA A 159 -2.86 18.44 8.06
C ALA A 159 -4.30 18.93 8.22
N PRO A 160 -5.03 18.53 9.30
CA PRO A 160 -4.57 17.79 10.48
C PRO A 160 -4.85 16.27 10.46
N LEU A 161 -5.57 15.73 9.46
CA LEU A 161 -6.12 14.36 9.54
C LEU A 161 -5.37 13.31 8.71
N GLY A 162 -4.34 13.71 7.99
CA GLY A 162 -3.59 12.83 7.10
C GLY A 162 -3.94 13.01 5.62
N PRO A 163 -3.25 12.29 4.72
CA PRO A 163 -3.43 12.42 3.28
C PRO A 163 -4.81 11.91 2.84
N PHE A 164 -5.30 12.45 1.72
CA PHE A 164 -6.61 12.15 1.17
C PHE A 164 -6.55 12.06 -0.36
N LEU A 165 -6.87 13.14 -1.11
CA LEU A 165 -6.87 13.14 -2.58
C LEU A 165 -5.49 12.85 -3.17
N GLY A 166 -4.43 13.27 -2.49
CA GLY A 166 -3.05 13.06 -2.91
C GLY A 166 -2.61 11.61 -2.93
N LYS A 167 -3.38 10.71 -2.32
CA LYS A 167 -3.13 9.26 -2.25
C LYS A 167 -4.27 8.41 -2.84
N ASN A 168 -5.51 8.83 -2.64
CA ASN A 168 -6.69 8.03 -2.96
C ASN A 168 -6.91 7.73 -4.45
N PHE A 169 -6.18 8.38 -5.35
CA PHE A 169 -6.39 8.23 -6.79
C PHE A 169 -5.84 6.93 -7.36
N CYS A 170 -4.81 6.34 -6.74
CA CYS A 170 -4.25 5.08 -7.20
C CYS A 170 -3.27 4.46 -6.19
N THR A 171 -3.42 3.18 -5.95
CA THR A 171 -2.45 2.32 -5.29
C THR A 171 -2.25 1.08 -6.15
N THR A 172 -1.00 0.73 -6.48
CA THR A 172 -0.70 -0.41 -7.35
C THR A 172 -0.05 -1.51 -6.53
N VAL A 173 -0.62 -2.72 -6.58
CA VAL A 173 -0.05 -3.89 -5.92
C VAL A 173 0.49 -4.91 -6.92
N SER A 174 1.48 -5.67 -6.50
CA SER A 174 1.90 -6.89 -7.21
C SER A 174 0.76 -7.91 -7.22
N PRO A 175 0.55 -8.64 -8.32
CA PRO A 175 -0.38 -9.77 -8.34
C PRO A 175 0.15 -10.98 -7.59
N TRP A 176 1.40 -10.97 -7.21
CA TRP A 176 2.08 -12.07 -6.53
C TRP A 176 2.13 -11.83 -5.03
N ILE A 177 1.76 -12.85 -4.26
CA ILE A 177 1.90 -12.89 -2.81
C ILE A 177 2.87 -14.01 -2.48
N VAL A 178 3.89 -13.69 -1.67
CA VAL A 178 4.73 -14.69 -1.02
C VAL A 178 4.04 -15.05 0.30
N THR A 179 3.62 -16.30 0.41
CA THR A 179 2.91 -16.79 1.61
C THR A 179 3.82 -16.82 2.82
N ASN A 180 3.23 -16.64 3.98
CA ASN A 180 3.94 -16.69 5.27
C ASN A 180 3.95 -18.16 5.77
N GLU A 181 4.88 -18.98 5.23
CA GLU A 181 5.06 -20.39 5.60
C GLU A 181 6.46 -20.66 6.16
#